data_c135f51e0d66d9ccdc063e2a27d62d2f
#
_entry.id   c135f51e0d66d9ccdc063e2a27d62d2f
#
_cell.length_a   1.000
_cell.length_b   1.000
_cell.length_c   1.000
_cell.angle_alpha   90.00
_cell.angle_beta   90.00
_cell.angle_gamma   90.00
#
_symmetry.space_group_name_H-M   'P 1'
#
loop_
_entity.id
_entity.type
_entity.pdbx_description
1 polymer ?
#
loop_
_entity_poly.entity_id
_entity_poly.type
_entity_poly.pdbx_seq_one_letter_code
_entity_poly.pdbx_strand_id
1 'polypeptide(L)'
;SREQALEYLRAALNELGEHAKAAGVPLIYEPLNRYESNLLNRAEDAVAFLDTLDTDNVVILADLFHMNIEEANIADALRTYGKHIGHVHFVDTNRRPAGCGHMDYTTIASALKEISYDKYASAEAFPWPDSDSAARATIDAFNQHLA
;
A
#
# COMPACT_ATOMS: atom_id res chain seq x y z
N SER A 1 -2.32 -21.11 14.72
CA SER A 1 -3.21 -21.16 13.52
C SER A 1 -3.32 -19.75 12.92
N ARG A 2 -3.91 -19.66 11.73
CA ARG A 2 -4.20 -18.36 11.08
C ARG A 2 -5.17 -17.54 11.94
N GLU A 3 -6.17 -18.16 12.50
CA GLU A 3 -7.16 -17.53 13.39
C GLU A 3 -6.47 -16.90 14.60
N GLN A 4 -5.56 -17.63 15.24
CA GLN A 4 -4.82 -17.12 16.40
C GLN A 4 -3.93 -15.93 16.02
N ALA A 5 -3.31 -15.96 14.84
CA ALA A 5 -2.50 -14.84 14.35
C ALA A 5 -3.36 -13.59 14.08
N LEU A 6 -4.56 -13.76 13.53
CA LEU A 6 -5.52 -12.66 13.33
C LEU A 6 -6.04 -12.09 14.66
N GLU A 7 -6.25 -12.92 15.69
CA GLU A 7 -6.60 -12.44 17.03
C GLU A 7 -5.48 -11.58 17.64
N TYR A 8 -4.23 -12.03 17.54
CA TYR A 8 -3.09 -11.24 18.00
C TYR A 8 -2.94 -9.93 17.23
N LEU A 9 -3.10 -9.98 15.91
CA LEU A 9 -3.06 -8.79 15.07
C LEU A 9 -4.16 -7.81 15.46
N ARG A 10 -5.40 -8.28 15.68
CA ARG A 10 -6.53 -7.46 16.13
C ARG A 10 -6.23 -6.76 17.46
N ALA A 11 -5.76 -7.51 18.45
CA ALA A 11 -5.43 -6.94 19.75
C ALA A 11 -4.34 -5.86 19.64
N ALA A 12 -3.29 -6.14 18.86
CA ALA A 12 -2.19 -5.21 18.66
C ALA A 12 -2.64 -3.94 17.89
N LEU A 13 -3.42 -4.09 16.82
CA LEU A 13 -3.88 -2.94 16.02
C LEU A 13 -4.86 -2.07 16.79
N ASN A 14 -5.72 -2.64 17.64
CA ASN A 14 -6.61 -1.86 18.50
C ASN A 14 -5.81 -1.01 19.49
N GLU A 15 -4.84 -1.60 20.17
CA GLU A 15 -4.00 -0.88 21.16
C GLU A 15 -3.12 0.17 20.46
N LEU A 16 -2.38 -0.22 19.43
CA LEU A 16 -1.46 0.67 18.72
C LEU A 16 -2.18 1.75 17.91
N GLY A 17 -3.36 1.44 17.36
CA GLY A 17 -4.19 2.40 16.63
C GLY A 17 -4.63 3.56 17.52
N GLU A 18 -5.09 3.28 18.74
CA GLU A 18 -5.45 4.32 19.70
C GLU A 18 -4.22 5.11 20.20
N HIS A 19 -3.09 4.43 20.38
CA HIS A 19 -1.84 5.10 20.75
C HIS A 19 -1.37 6.06 19.64
N ALA A 20 -1.40 5.62 18.37
CA ALA A 20 -1.07 6.45 17.21
C ALA A 20 -2.04 7.62 17.06
N LYS A 21 -3.34 7.40 17.29
CA LYS A 21 -4.37 8.44 17.29
C LYS A 21 -4.08 9.53 18.32
N ALA A 22 -3.68 9.14 19.52
CA ALA A 22 -3.28 10.09 20.57
C ALA A 22 -2.02 10.90 20.18
N ALA A 23 -1.15 10.35 19.33
CA ALA A 23 0.01 11.04 18.77
C ALA A 23 -0.32 11.87 17.50
N GLY A 24 -1.56 11.84 17.02
CA GLY A 24 -2.01 12.60 15.86
C GLY A 24 -1.58 12.02 14.51
N VAL A 25 -1.28 10.72 14.45
CA VAL A 25 -0.87 10.02 13.21
C VAL A 25 -1.69 8.74 13.02
N PRO A 26 -1.99 8.32 11.77
CA PRO A 26 -2.60 7.02 11.53
C PRO A 26 -1.55 5.90 11.71
N LEU A 27 -2.01 4.73 12.12
CA LEU A 27 -1.26 3.49 12.00
C LEU A 27 -1.48 2.94 10.59
N ILE A 28 -0.41 2.48 9.94
CA ILE A 28 -0.47 1.97 8.57
C ILE A 28 -0.30 0.45 8.60
N TYR A 29 -1.25 -0.29 8.02
CA TYR A 29 -1.16 -1.72 7.79
C TYR A 29 -0.84 -1.99 6.34
N GLU A 30 0.20 -2.79 6.07
CA GLU A 30 0.62 -3.16 4.72
C GLU A 30 0.25 -4.62 4.42
N PRO A 31 -0.66 -4.88 3.46
CA PRO A 31 -0.88 -6.20 2.91
C PRO A 31 0.33 -6.65 2.08
N LEU A 32 1.06 -7.64 2.57
CA LEU A 32 2.20 -8.22 1.86
C LEU A 32 1.75 -9.34 0.91
N ASN A 33 2.53 -9.61 -0.13
CA ASN A 33 2.26 -10.69 -1.05
C ASN A 33 2.39 -12.08 -0.40
N ARG A 34 1.84 -13.10 -1.07
CA ARG A 34 1.78 -14.52 -0.61
C ARG A 34 3.13 -15.18 -0.35
N TYR A 35 4.21 -14.64 -0.89
CA TYR A 35 5.55 -15.19 -0.69
C TYR A 35 6.19 -14.68 0.61
N GLU A 36 5.67 -13.58 1.17
CA GLU A 36 6.20 -12.93 2.36
C GLU A 36 5.28 -13.10 3.58
N SER A 37 3.97 -13.20 3.36
CA SER A 37 2.98 -13.39 4.43
C SER A 37 1.85 -14.31 3.99
N ASN A 38 1.20 -14.96 4.95
CA ASN A 38 -0.04 -15.71 4.75
C ASN A 38 -1.27 -15.01 5.37
N LEU A 39 -1.14 -13.73 5.72
CA LEU A 39 -2.21 -12.95 6.36
C LEU A 39 -2.56 -11.73 5.52
N LEU A 40 -3.86 -11.60 5.16
CA LEU A 40 -4.44 -10.38 4.57
C LEU A 40 -3.65 -9.85 3.36
N ASN A 41 -3.46 -10.70 2.37
CA ASN A 41 -2.59 -10.39 1.23
C ASN A 41 -3.22 -9.40 0.24
N ARG A 42 -4.56 -9.27 0.20
CA ARG A 42 -5.29 -8.39 -0.71
C ARG A 42 -5.92 -7.22 0.04
N ALA A 43 -6.13 -6.12 -0.67
CA ALA A 43 -6.83 -4.95 -0.13
C ALA A 43 -8.22 -5.31 0.42
N GLU A 44 -8.96 -6.18 -0.29
CA GLU A 44 -10.26 -6.71 0.16
C GLU A 44 -10.19 -7.36 1.54
N ASP A 45 -9.24 -8.28 1.73
CA ASP A 45 -9.06 -9.00 2.99
C ASP A 45 -8.65 -8.06 4.12
N ALA A 46 -7.76 -7.12 3.82
CA ALA A 46 -7.29 -6.12 4.79
C ALA A 46 -8.44 -5.20 5.23
N VAL A 47 -9.22 -4.65 4.30
CA VAL A 47 -10.36 -3.79 4.62
C VAL A 47 -11.38 -4.55 5.46
N ALA A 48 -11.77 -5.76 5.04
CA ALA A 48 -12.71 -6.59 5.79
C ALA A 48 -12.23 -6.88 7.23
N PHE A 49 -10.92 -7.01 7.43
CA PHE A 49 -10.32 -7.18 8.75
C PHE A 49 -10.32 -5.87 9.53
N LEU A 50 -9.89 -4.74 8.93
CA LEU A 50 -9.87 -3.43 9.59
C LEU A 50 -11.26 -2.99 10.04
N ASP A 51 -12.31 -3.29 9.28
CA ASP A 51 -13.70 -3.00 9.64
C ASP A 51 -14.18 -3.77 10.91
N THR A 52 -13.40 -4.74 11.38
CA THR A 52 -13.67 -5.47 12.63
C THR A 52 -12.90 -4.94 13.84
N LEU A 53 -12.08 -3.90 13.67
CA LEU A 53 -11.33 -3.29 14.76
C LEU A 53 -12.21 -2.34 15.58
N ASP A 54 -11.85 -2.14 16.85
CA ASP A 54 -12.49 -1.16 17.72
C ASP A 54 -11.98 0.26 17.44
N THR A 55 -10.76 0.39 16.89
CA THR A 55 -10.17 1.67 16.49
C THR A 55 -10.44 1.98 15.02
N ASP A 56 -10.65 3.26 14.70
CA ASP A 56 -10.79 3.78 13.34
C ASP A 56 -9.49 4.37 12.77
N ASN A 57 -8.39 4.27 13.53
CA ASN A 57 -7.12 4.95 13.20
C ASN A 57 -6.09 4.02 12.53
N VAL A 58 -6.54 2.98 11.84
CA VAL A 58 -5.68 2.11 11.03
C VAL A 58 -6.08 2.24 9.58
N VAL A 59 -5.10 2.53 8.72
CA VAL A 59 -5.28 2.68 7.27
C VAL A 59 -4.41 1.68 6.52
N ILE A 60 -4.68 1.47 5.22
CA ILE A 60 -3.92 0.57 4.37
C ILE A 60 -2.78 1.31 3.69
N LEU A 61 -1.61 0.68 3.62
CA LEU A 61 -0.57 0.98 2.68
C LEU A 61 -0.79 0.14 1.41
N ALA A 62 -0.98 0.80 0.28
CA ALA A 62 -1.07 0.17 -1.03
C ALA A 62 0.32 0.12 -1.67
N ASP A 63 1.02 -0.98 -1.49
CA ASP A 63 2.30 -1.22 -2.16
C ASP A 63 2.05 -1.84 -3.53
N LEU A 64 2.42 -1.14 -4.59
CA LEU A 64 2.12 -1.55 -5.97
C LEU A 64 2.82 -2.85 -6.38
N PHE A 65 3.99 -3.16 -5.79
CA PHE A 65 4.67 -4.42 -6.03
C PHE A 65 3.89 -5.60 -5.43
N HIS A 66 3.42 -5.47 -4.18
CA HIS A 66 2.61 -6.51 -3.55
C HIS A 66 1.25 -6.66 -4.26
N MET A 67 0.61 -5.55 -4.59
CA MET A 67 -0.66 -5.55 -5.34
C MET A 67 -0.51 -6.18 -6.72
N ASN A 68 0.60 -6.01 -7.42
CA ASN A 68 0.86 -6.65 -8.71
C ASN A 68 0.87 -8.19 -8.63
N ILE A 69 1.21 -8.75 -7.49
CA ILE A 69 1.22 -10.21 -7.26
C ILE A 69 -0.17 -10.70 -6.85
N GLU A 70 -0.90 -9.94 -6.05
CA GLU A 70 -2.11 -10.41 -5.36
C GLU A 70 -3.41 -9.94 -6.00
N GLU A 71 -3.47 -8.73 -6.55
CA GLU A 71 -4.69 -8.17 -7.10
C GLU A 71 -4.91 -8.58 -8.55
N ALA A 72 -6.15 -8.89 -8.90
CA ALA A 72 -6.51 -9.18 -10.30
C ALA A 72 -6.40 -7.91 -11.17
N ASN A 73 -6.66 -6.75 -10.60
CA ASN A 73 -6.54 -5.44 -11.21
C ASN A 73 -6.25 -4.40 -10.13
N ILE A 74 -5.05 -3.80 -10.17
CA ILE A 74 -4.61 -2.82 -9.18
C ILE A 74 -5.50 -1.59 -9.19
N ALA A 75 -5.80 -1.04 -10.36
CA ALA A 75 -6.60 0.18 -10.48
C ALA A 75 -8.03 -0.01 -9.93
N ASP A 76 -8.64 -1.16 -10.16
CA ASP A 76 -9.96 -1.47 -9.63
C ASP A 76 -9.93 -1.66 -8.10
N ALA A 77 -8.88 -2.28 -7.56
CA ALA A 77 -8.68 -2.39 -6.12
C ALA A 77 -8.50 -1.00 -5.47
N LEU A 78 -7.70 -0.11 -6.09
CA LEU A 78 -7.52 1.27 -5.63
C LEU A 78 -8.86 2.04 -5.63
N ARG A 79 -9.67 1.92 -6.69
CA ARG A 79 -11.00 2.56 -6.74
C ARG A 79 -11.92 2.05 -5.67
N THR A 80 -11.97 0.73 -5.50
CA THR A 80 -12.90 0.07 -4.57
C THR A 80 -12.58 0.39 -3.11
N TYR A 81 -11.30 0.37 -2.76
CA TYR A 81 -10.85 0.48 -1.37
C TYR A 81 -10.16 1.81 -1.05
N GLY A 82 -10.23 2.78 -1.97
CA GLY A 82 -9.51 4.06 -1.90
C GLY A 82 -9.67 4.84 -0.60
N LYS A 83 -10.87 4.83 0.01
CA LYS A 83 -11.15 5.49 1.30
C LYS A 83 -10.31 4.96 2.47
N HIS A 84 -9.83 3.72 2.36
CA HIS A 84 -9.00 3.08 3.39
C HIS A 84 -7.50 3.26 3.14
N ILE A 85 -7.10 3.76 1.96
CA ILE A 85 -5.70 3.91 1.59
C ILE A 85 -5.13 5.17 2.23
N GLY A 86 -4.15 4.99 3.11
CA GLY A 86 -3.44 6.07 3.80
C GLY A 86 -2.05 6.36 3.26
N HIS A 87 -1.47 5.42 2.53
CA HIS A 87 -0.14 5.52 1.95
C HIS A 87 -0.03 4.67 0.68
N VAL A 88 0.83 5.07 -0.25
CA VAL A 88 1.14 4.30 -1.46
C VAL A 88 2.64 4.08 -1.54
N HIS A 89 3.09 2.85 -1.78
CA HIS A 89 4.44 2.58 -2.26
C HIS A 89 4.45 2.57 -3.79
N PHE A 90 5.09 3.59 -4.35
CA PHE A 90 5.23 3.81 -5.78
C PHE A 90 6.48 3.12 -6.29
N VAL A 91 6.34 1.85 -6.67
CA VAL A 91 7.41 0.92 -6.98
C VAL A 91 6.98 0.01 -8.13
N ASP A 92 7.93 -0.52 -8.91
CA ASP A 92 7.62 -1.35 -10.07
C ASP A 92 7.45 -2.84 -9.74
N THR A 93 6.98 -3.59 -10.73
CA THR A 93 6.64 -5.03 -10.66
C THR A 93 7.79 -5.94 -10.24
N ASN A 94 9.01 -5.48 -10.34
CA ASN A 94 10.25 -6.20 -10.01
C ASN A 94 10.98 -5.65 -8.78
N ARG A 95 10.28 -4.86 -7.96
CA ARG A 95 10.79 -4.14 -6.79
C ARG A 95 11.90 -3.13 -7.13
N ARG A 96 12.06 -2.76 -8.41
CA ARG A 96 12.92 -1.68 -8.87
C ARG A 96 12.18 -0.34 -8.83
N PRO A 97 12.90 0.78 -8.98
CA PRO A 97 12.26 2.10 -9.09
C PRO A 97 11.15 2.12 -10.12
N ALA A 98 10.12 2.91 -9.87
CA ALA A 98 9.03 3.10 -10.81
C ALA A 98 9.55 3.48 -12.21
N GLY A 99 9.01 2.84 -13.26
CA GLY A 99 9.49 2.96 -14.64
C GLY A 99 10.59 1.98 -15.03
N CYS A 100 11.10 1.17 -14.11
CA CYS A 100 12.14 0.17 -14.37
C CYS A 100 11.63 -1.28 -14.47
N GLY A 101 10.32 -1.45 -14.55
CA GLY A 101 9.62 -2.72 -14.77
C GLY A 101 8.57 -2.60 -15.87
N HIS A 102 7.38 -3.12 -15.63
CA HIS A 102 6.28 -3.10 -16.60
C HIS A 102 4.92 -2.75 -15.96
N MET A 103 4.93 -1.99 -14.86
CA MET A 103 3.72 -1.49 -14.22
C MET A 103 2.98 -0.51 -15.14
N ASP A 104 1.68 -0.66 -15.29
CA ASP A 104 0.85 0.33 -15.99
C ASP A 104 0.47 1.50 -15.06
N TYR A 105 1.37 2.46 -14.96
CA TYR A 105 1.14 3.65 -14.13
C TYR A 105 0.04 4.55 -14.66
N THR A 106 -0.35 4.45 -15.94
CA THR A 106 -1.42 5.29 -16.51
C THR A 106 -2.77 4.95 -15.87
N THR A 107 -3.09 3.66 -15.77
CA THR A 107 -4.35 3.21 -15.15
C THR A 107 -4.34 3.40 -13.64
N ILE A 108 -3.19 3.20 -12.98
CA ILE A 108 -3.00 3.42 -11.55
C ILE A 108 -3.17 4.91 -11.21
N ALA A 109 -2.51 5.81 -11.94
CA ALA A 109 -2.62 7.25 -11.74
C ALA A 109 -4.06 7.74 -11.95
N SER A 110 -4.76 7.23 -12.97
CA SER A 110 -6.19 7.51 -13.17
C SER A 110 -7.02 7.10 -11.95
N ALA A 111 -6.79 5.90 -11.42
CA ALA A 111 -7.51 5.42 -10.24
C ALA A 111 -7.22 6.27 -9.00
N LEU A 112 -5.97 6.63 -8.73
CA LEU A 112 -5.60 7.50 -7.63
C LEU A 112 -6.23 8.89 -7.74
N LYS A 113 -6.29 9.45 -8.96
CA LYS A 113 -6.96 10.72 -9.21
C LYS A 113 -8.48 10.63 -9.00
N GLU A 114 -9.11 9.57 -9.48
CA GLU A 114 -10.56 9.33 -9.32
C GLU A 114 -10.99 9.24 -7.85
N ILE A 115 -10.15 8.63 -6.99
CA ILE A 115 -10.40 8.58 -5.55
C ILE A 115 -9.92 9.83 -4.80
N SER A 116 -9.44 10.86 -5.53
CA SER A 116 -8.89 12.10 -4.95
C SER A 116 -7.78 11.84 -3.93
N TYR A 117 -6.87 10.93 -4.26
CA TYR A 117 -5.74 10.60 -3.38
C TYR A 117 -4.78 11.79 -3.29
N ASP A 118 -4.66 12.38 -2.11
CA ASP A 118 -3.87 13.59 -1.81
C ASP A 118 -2.75 13.35 -0.78
N LYS A 119 -2.47 12.06 -0.48
CA LYS A 119 -1.50 11.65 0.52
C LYS A 119 -0.15 11.32 -0.13
N TYR A 120 0.78 10.82 0.68
CA TYR A 120 2.13 10.53 0.22
C TYR A 120 2.22 9.27 -0.65
N ALA A 121 3.03 9.35 -1.70
CA ALA A 121 3.55 8.21 -2.43
C ALA A 121 5.06 8.16 -2.23
N SER A 122 5.55 7.12 -1.57
CA SER A 122 6.98 6.91 -1.35
C SER A 122 7.48 5.69 -2.12
N ALA A 123 8.79 5.53 -2.25
CA ALA A 123 9.38 4.37 -2.90
C ALA A 123 10.00 3.42 -1.89
N GLU A 124 9.54 2.18 -1.89
CA GLU A 124 10.27 1.07 -1.29
C GLU A 124 10.79 0.18 -2.42
N ALA A 125 11.99 0.51 -2.93
CA ALA A 125 12.57 -0.11 -4.11
C ALA A 125 14.03 -0.51 -3.88
N PHE A 126 14.48 -1.56 -4.57
CA PHE A 126 15.89 -1.87 -4.60
C PHE A 126 16.70 -0.77 -5.29
N PRO A 127 17.90 -0.41 -4.77
CA PRO A 127 18.77 0.59 -5.37
C PRO A 127 19.36 0.04 -6.69
N TRP A 128 18.73 0.36 -7.82
CA TRP A 128 19.17 -0.13 -9.12
C TRP A 128 19.25 1.01 -10.15
N PRO A 129 20.38 1.14 -10.90
CA PRO A 129 21.66 0.44 -10.68
C PRO A 129 22.39 0.88 -9.40
N ASP A 130 22.02 2.01 -8.83
CA ASP A 130 22.50 2.59 -7.58
C ASP A 130 21.41 3.46 -6.94
N SER A 131 21.60 3.91 -5.70
CA SER A 131 20.59 4.65 -4.93
C SER A 131 20.19 5.99 -5.55
N ASP A 132 21.16 6.73 -6.10
CA ASP A 132 20.90 8.04 -6.70
C ASP A 132 20.11 7.91 -8.00
N SER A 133 20.47 6.94 -8.84
CA SER A 133 19.76 6.61 -10.07
C SER A 133 18.34 6.10 -9.77
N ALA A 134 18.18 5.28 -8.73
CA ALA A 134 16.88 4.79 -8.28
C ALA A 134 15.97 5.94 -7.83
N ALA A 135 16.48 6.87 -7.02
CA ALA A 135 15.74 8.03 -6.57
C ALA A 135 15.30 8.93 -7.75
N ARG A 136 16.22 9.17 -8.71
CA ARG A 136 15.88 9.95 -9.93
C ARG A 136 14.81 9.27 -10.76
N ALA A 137 14.97 7.99 -11.06
CA ALA A 137 13.96 7.24 -11.84
C ALA A 137 12.58 7.28 -11.19
N THR A 138 12.52 7.13 -9.86
CA THR A 138 11.25 7.21 -9.12
C THR A 138 10.60 8.58 -9.25
N ILE A 139 11.35 9.67 -9.03
CA ILE A 139 10.76 11.02 -9.10
C ILE A 139 10.39 11.41 -10.54
N ASP A 140 11.16 10.96 -11.53
CA ASP A 140 10.83 11.19 -12.95
C ASP A 140 9.53 10.47 -13.33
N ALA A 141 9.36 9.21 -12.93
CA ALA A 141 8.12 8.47 -13.15
C ALA A 141 6.94 9.09 -12.39
N PHE A 142 7.14 9.56 -11.14
CA PHE A 142 6.12 10.27 -10.39
C PHE A 142 5.67 11.53 -11.14
N ASN A 143 6.60 12.37 -11.56
CA ASN A 143 6.31 13.61 -12.30
C ASN A 143 5.60 13.34 -13.64
N GLN A 144 5.93 12.21 -14.28
CA GLN A 144 5.30 11.83 -15.55
C GLN A 144 3.85 11.40 -15.40
N HIS A 145 3.49 10.72 -14.30
CA HIS A 145 2.21 10.02 -14.17
C HIS A 145 1.28 10.61 -13.11
N LEU A 146 1.81 11.18 -12.03
CA LEU A 146 1.05 11.59 -10.85
C LEU A 146 1.07 13.09 -10.56
N ALA A 147 2.01 13.85 -11.12
CA ALA A 147 2.08 15.29 -10.91
C ALA A 147 1.08 16.07 -11.78
#